data_8e72b3c9efe2fd58da867b9902c5a31a
#
_entry.id   8e72b3c9efe2fd58da867b9902c5a31a
#
_cell.length_a   1.000
_cell.length_b   1.000
_cell.length_c   1.000
_cell.angle_alpha   90.00
_cell.angle_beta   90.00
_cell.angle_gamma   90.00
#
_symmetry.space_group_name_H-M   'P 1'
#
loop_
_entity.id
_entity.type
_entity.pdbx_description
1 polymer ?
#
loop_
_entity_poly.entity_id
_entity_poly.type
_entity_poly.pdbx_seq_one_letter_code
_entity_poly.pdbx_strand_id
1 'polypeptide(L)'
;TYRPAFFCIGNKIKGNEELLRQIIKEGHRIGNHSFSHSGYFPLYTFKRMCHDLITCQQELEKVPGNPVQWFRPPFGVTNPTLAQAVRRLGYFPIGWNIRTLDTQQPTPEKIIKRIKKRLVPGSILLLHDRMPDSDRLLVQVLDFYRKKRGYTVVALDRLIKDMTK
;
A
#
# COMPACT_ATOMS: atom_id res chain seq x y z
N THR A 1 -17.74 -7.16 -0.54
CA THR A 1 -16.34 -7.63 -0.44
C THR A 1 -15.42 -6.43 -0.38
N TYR A 2 -14.48 -6.40 0.57
CA TYR A 2 -13.45 -5.35 0.66
C TYR A 2 -12.31 -5.65 -0.31
N ARG A 3 -11.79 -4.61 -0.98
CA ARG A 3 -10.71 -4.74 -1.97
C ARG A 3 -9.55 -3.82 -1.61
N PRO A 4 -8.66 -4.23 -0.69
CA PRO A 4 -7.46 -3.46 -0.38
C PRO A 4 -6.49 -3.37 -1.55
N ALA A 5 -5.53 -2.44 -1.44
CA ALA A 5 -4.38 -2.36 -2.32
C ALA A 5 -3.13 -2.82 -1.57
N PHE A 6 -2.41 -3.78 -2.15
CA PHE A 6 -1.15 -4.30 -1.65
C PHE A 6 0.02 -3.62 -2.36
N PHE A 7 0.89 -2.99 -1.60
CA PHE A 7 2.13 -2.41 -2.12
C PHE A 7 3.27 -3.38 -1.85
N CYS A 8 3.67 -4.10 -2.90
CA CYS A 8 4.57 -5.25 -2.79
C CYS A 8 6.03 -4.84 -2.97
N ILE A 9 6.90 -5.46 -2.16
CA ILE A 9 8.36 -5.32 -2.26
C ILE A 9 8.86 -6.31 -3.31
N GLY A 10 9.55 -5.82 -4.36
CA GLY A 10 9.91 -6.62 -5.52
C GLY A 10 10.75 -7.86 -5.21
N ASN A 11 11.74 -7.75 -4.32
CA ASN A 11 12.57 -8.91 -3.93
C ASN A 11 11.84 -9.97 -3.10
N LYS A 12 10.57 -9.74 -2.74
CA LYS A 12 9.71 -10.72 -2.06
C LYS A 12 8.73 -11.44 -3.01
N ILE A 13 8.74 -11.08 -4.29
CA ILE A 13 7.82 -11.69 -5.27
C ILE A 13 8.29 -13.08 -5.66
N LYS A 14 9.59 -13.25 -5.91
CA LYS A 14 10.16 -14.56 -6.29
C LYS A 14 9.85 -15.62 -5.22
N GLY A 15 9.19 -16.70 -5.65
CA GLY A 15 8.71 -17.77 -4.80
C GLY A 15 7.35 -17.52 -4.14
N ASN A 16 6.73 -16.35 -4.37
CA ASN A 16 5.40 -15.99 -3.88
C ASN A 16 4.45 -15.59 -5.02
N GLU A 17 4.75 -16.00 -6.27
CA GLU A 17 3.98 -15.63 -7.45
C GLU A 17 2.53 -16.14 -7.37
N GLU A 18 2.32 -17.30 -6.76
CA GLU A 18 0.98 -17.88 -6.61
C GLU A 18 0.12 -17.03 -5.65
N LEU A 19 0.70 -16.57 -4.54
CA LEU A 19 0.01 -15.65 -3.63
C LEU A 19 -0.36 -14.35 -4.36
N LEU A 20 0.54 -13.83 -5.20
CA LEU A 20 0.26 -12.63 -5.98
C LEU A 20 -0.87 -12.84 -6.99
N ARG A 21 -0.92 -14.02 -7.65
CA ARG A 21 -2.04 -14.41 -8.54
C ARG A 21 -3.36 -14.47 -7.78
N GLN A 22 -3.35 -15.06 -6.58
CA GLN A 22 -4.53 -15.13 -5.74
C GLN A 22 -5.05 -13.73 -5.36
N ILE A 23 -4.17 -12.83 -4.91
CA ILE A 23 -4.50 -11.43 -4.58
C ILE A 23 -5.20 -10.75 -5.78
N ILE A 24 -4.66 -10.91 -6.98
CA ILE A 24 -5.24 -10.33 -8.20
C ILE A 24 -6.58 -10.99 -8.55
N LYS A 25 -6.67 -12.33 -8.49
CA LYS A 25 -7.88 -13.10 -8.78
C LYS A 25 -9.04 -12.72 -7.86
N GLU A 26 -8.75 -12.41 -6.60
CA GLU A 26 -9.74 -11.94 -5.62
C GLU A 26 -10.15 -10.47 -5.84
N GLY A 27 -9.58 -9.81 -6.84
CA GLY A 27 -9.93 -8.44 -7.23
C GLY A 27 -9.27 -7.36 -6.39
N HIS A 28 -8.24 -7.71 -5.63
CA HIS A 28 -7.38 -6.76 -4.97
C HIS A 28 -6.46 -6.07 -5.97
N ARG A 29 -5.92 -4.91 -5.58
CA ARG A 29 -4.96 -4.18 -6.39
C ARG A 29 -3.55 -4.35 -5.85
N ILE A 30 -2.58 -4.42 -6.75
CA ILE A 30 -1.16 -4.40 -6.40
C ILE A 30 -0.51 -3.10 -6.86
N GLY A 31 0.51 -2.66 -6.14
CA GLY A 31 1.32 -1.51 -6.47
C GLY A 31 2.79 -1.75 -6.12
N ASN A 32 3.65 -0.91 -6.65
CA ASN A 32 5.09 -0.95 -6.46
C ASN A 32 5.48 -0.35 -5.09
N HIS A 33 6.30 -1.07 -4.30
CA HIS A 33 6.84 -0.60 -3.03
C HIS A 33 8.37 -0.65 -2.99
N SER A 34 9.03 -0.36 -4.11
CA SER A 34 10.44 -0.55 -4.41
C SER A 34 10.85 -2.04 -4.50
N PHE A 35 11.96 -2.32 -5.16
CA PHE A 35 12.51 -3.67 -5.23
C PHE A 35 13.21 -4.06 -3.93
N SER A 36 14.07 -3.18 -3.43
CA SER A 36 14.94 -3.48 -2.29
C SER A 36 14.31 -3.20 -0.93
N HIS A 37 13.40 -2.24 -0.83
CA HIS A 37 12.90 -1.66 0.42
C HIS A 37 14.04 -1.31 1.40
N SER A 38 15.18 -0.86 0.86
CA SER A 38 16.36 -0.52 1.63
C SER A 38 16.13 0.72 2.50
N GLY A 39 16.68 0.73 3.72
CA GLY A 39 16.70 1.94 4.56
C GLY A 39 17.43 3.12 3.90
N TYR A 40 18.33 2.85 2.94
CA TYR A 40 19.02 3.85 2.15
C TYR A 40 18.26 4.30 0.89
N PHE A 41 17.07 3.73 0.61
CA PHE A 41 16.29 4.08 -0.58
C PHE A 41 16.08 5.59 -0.76
N PRO A 42 15.77 6.38 0.29
CA PRO A 42 15.61 7.83 0.15
C PRO A 42 16.89 8.57 -0.28
N LEU A 43 18.05 7.95 -0.09
CA LEU A 43 19.36 8.53 -0.43
C LEU A 43 19.88 8.06 -1.80
N TYR A 44 19.10 7.27 -2.55
CA TYR A 44 19.50 6.81 -3.87
C TYR A 44 19.62 7.99 -4.85
N THR A 45 20.61 7.91 -5.75
CA THR A 45 20.64 8.78 -6.92
C THR A 45 19.43 8.53 -7.81
N PHE A 46 19.06 9.49 -8.63
CA PHE A 46 17.93 9.36 -9.58
C PHE A 46 18.03 8.07 -10.43
N LYS A 47 19.20 7.80 -11.01
CA LYS A 47 19.41 6.58 -11.82
C LYS A 47 19.18 5.30 -11.03
N ARG A 48 19.73 5.22 -9.81
CA ARG A 48 19.57 4.05 -8.94
C ARG A 48 18.12 3.87 -8.49
N MET A 49 17.46 4.98 -8.20
CA MET A 49 16.04 4.97 -7.79
C MET A 49 15.13 4.48 -8.91
N CYS A 50 15.32 5.00 -10.14
CA CYS A 50 14.59 4.50 -11.30
C CYS A 50 14.85 3.01 -11.54
N HIS A 51 16.09 2.56 -11.45
CA HIS A 51 16.44 1.14 -11.62
C HIS A 51 15.74 0.26 -10.59
N ASP A 52 15.75 0.63 -9.30
CA ASP A 52 15.06 -0.12 -8.23
C ASP A 52 13.55 -0.22 -8.49
N LEU A 53 12.90 0.89 -8.88
CA LEU A 53 11.48 0.91 -9.20
C LEU A 53 11.12 0.09 -10.44
N ILE A 54 11.93 0.17 -11.50
CA ILE A 54 11.72 -0.62 -12.73
C ILE A 54 11.89 -2.11 -12.44
N THR A 55 12.91 -2.49 -11.68
CA THR A 55 13.13 -3.90 -11.31
C THR A 55 11.96 -4.45 -10.50
N CYS A 56 11.41 -3.66 -9.57
CA CYS A 56 10.20 -4.05 -8.84
C CYS A 56 9.01 -4.25 -9.78
N GLN A 57 8.80 -3.33 -10.72
CA GLN A 57 7.71 -3.43 -11.69
C GLN A 57 7.83 -4.70 -12.54
N GLN A 58 9.03 -5.00 -13.04
CA GLN A 58 9.30 -6.20 -13.83
C GLN A 58 8.96 -7.49 -13.06
N GLU A 59 9.24 -7.55 -11.76
CA GLU A 59 8.85 -8.69 -10.93
C GLU A 59 7.33 -8.79 -10.78
N LEU A 60 6.65 -7.68 -10.55
CA LEU A 60 5.19 -7.66 -10.40
C LEU A 60 4.46 -8.01 -11.69
N GLU A 61 4.98 -7.59 -12.85
CA GLU A 61 4.39 -7.83 -14.16
C GLU A 61 4.58 -9.25 -14.68
N LYS A 62 5.44 -10.07 -14.06
CA LYS A 62 5.51 -11.52 -14.32
C LYS A 62 4.18 -12.21 -14.01
N VAL A 63 3.36 -11.63 -13.15
CA VAL A 63 2.01 -12.09 -12.85
C VAL A 63 1.01 -11.22 -13.60
N PRO A 64 0.33 -11.73 -14.66
CA PRO A 64 -0.60 -10.95 -15.44
C PRO A 64 -1.87 -10.60 -14.68
N GLY A 65 -2.58 -9.57 -15.15
CA GLY A 65 -3.92 -9.24 -14.69
C GLY A 65 -4.06 -7.96 -13.86
N ASN A 66 -2.95 -7.27 -13.54
CA ASN A 66 -3.02 -5.98 -12.87
C ASN A 66 -1.95 -5.01 -13.40
N PRO A 67 -2.34 -3.91 -14.05
CA PRO A 67 -1.37 -2.90 -14.45
C PRO A 67 -0.79 -2.23 -13.19
N VAL A 68 0.55 -2.23 -13.07
CA VAL A 68 1.26 -1.64 -11.93
C VAL A 68 1.42 -0.13 -12.16
N GLN A 69 0.40 0.63 -11.81
CA GLN A 69 0.40 2.09 -11.96
C GLN A 69 0.63 2.82 -10.64
N TRP A 70 0.41 2.13 -9.52
CA TRP A 70 0.49 2.73 -8.18
C TRP A 70 1.83 2.46 -7.54
N PHE A 71 2.30 3.47 -6.85
CA PHE A 71 3.53 3.41 -6.08
C PHE A 71 3.31 3.93 -4.67
N ARG A 72 3.92 3.28 -3.70
CA ARG A 72 3.98 3.78 -2.32
C ARG A 72 5.43 3.92 -1.90
N PRO A 73 5.87 5.11 -1.44
CA PRO A 73 7.25 5.29 -1.03
C PRO A 73 7.57 4.46 0.22
N PRO A 74 8.73 3.76 0.24
CA PRO A 74 9.24 3.13 1.43
C PRO A 74 9.30 4.10 2.60
N PHE A 75 8.90 3.66 3.78
CA PHE A 75 8.86 4.46 5.02
C PHE A 75 7.97 5.72 4.96
N GLY A 76 7.30 5.99 3.85
CA GLY A 76 6.56 7.23 3.59
C GLY A 76 7.47 8.45 3.35
N VAL A 77 8.76 8.23 3.13
CA VAL A 77 9.71 9.32 2.88
C VAL A 77 9.63 9.75 1.41
N THR A 78 9.49 11.07 1.21
CA THR A 78 9.47 11.69 -0.11
C THR A 78 10.59 12.74 -0.21
N ASN A 79 11.16 12.88 -1.41
CA ASN A 79 12.16 13.91 -1.71
C ASN A 79 12.10 14.28 -3.20
N PRO A 80 12.77 15.34 -3.65
CA PRO A 80 12.75 15.77 -5.05
C PRO A 80 13.22 14.70 -6.04
N THR A 81 14.24 13.92 -5.69
CA THR A 81 14.76 12.83 -6.53
C THR A 81 13.71 11.76 -6.76
N LEU A 82 13.00 11.34 -5.69
CA LEU A 82 11.89 10.40 -5.80
C LEU A 82 10.75 10.95 -6.63
N ALA A 83 10.38 12.22 -6.42
CA ALA A 83 9.32 12.86 -7.19
C ALA A 83 9.63 12.87 -8.70
N GLN A 84 10.89 13.14 -9.08
CA GLN A 84 11.35 13.05 -10.46
C GLN A 84 11.26 11.62 -11.02
N ALA A 85 11.70 10.61 -10.25
CA ALA A 85 11.67 9.21 -10.67
C ALA A 85 10.22 8.71 -10.86
N VAL A 86 9.35 8.99 -9.91
CA VAL A 86 7.92 8.64 -9.95
C VAL A 86 7.24 9.26 -11.18
N ARG A 87 7.49 10.56 -11.43
CA ARG A 87 6.95 11.27 -12.61
C ARG A 87 7.49 10.69 -13.91
N ARG A 88 8.81 10.44 -13.99
CA ARG A 88 9.47 9.87 -15.18
C ARG A 88 8.92 8.50 -15.54
N LEU A 89 8.58 7.69 -14.55
CA LEU A 89 8.08 6.33 -14.74
C LEU A 89 6.56 6.25 -14.83
N GLY A 90 5.85 7.37 -14.72
CA GLY A 90 4.40 7.43 -14.86
C GLY A 90 3.63 6.81 -13.67
N TYR A 91 4.26 6.68 -12.50
CA TYR A 91 3.56 6.17 -11.34
C TYR A 91 2.64 7.20 -10.70
N PHE A 92 1.52 6.71 -10.18
CA PHE A 92 0.64 7.47 -9.30
C PHE A 92 0.99 7.18 -7.83
N PRO A 93 1.54 8.16 -7.08
CA PRO A 93 1.97 7.94 -5.70
C PRO A 93 0.76 7.90 -4.75
N ILE A 94 0.70 6.85 -3.93
CA ILE A 94 -0.38 6.64 -2.94
C ILE A 94 0.19 6.74 -1.53
N GLY A 95 -0.19 7.81 -0.84
CA GLY A 95 0.09 8.00 0.57
C GLY A 95 -0.98 7.41 1.49
N TRP A 96 -0.99 7.89 2.73
CA TRP A 96 -2.01 7.62 3.75
C TRP A 96 -2.15 8.81 4.70
N ASN A 97 -3.30 8.93 5.33
CA ASN A 97 -3.51 9.91 6.41
C ASN A 97 -3.68 9.24 7.78
N ILE A 98 -3.96 7.91 7.80
CA ILE A 98 -4.06 7.15 9.05
C ILE A 98 -2.95 6.10 9.10
N ARG A 99 -1.91 6.38 9.89
CA ARG A 99 -0.85 5.43 10.23
C ARG A 99 -1.24 4.73 11.53
N THR A 100 -1.45 3.41 11.48
CA THR A 100 -1.89 2.60 12.63
C THR A 100 -0.80 2.39 13.66
N LEU A 101 0.47 2.38 13.23
CA LEU A 101 1.65 1.97 14.00
C LEU A 101 1.60 0.49 14.42
N ASP A 102 0.88 -0.33 13.66
CA ASP A 102 0.77 -1.78 13.86
C ASP A 102 2.13 -2.48 13.94
N THR A 103 3.15 -1.97 13.24
CA THR A 103 4.52 -2.48 13.31
C THR A 103 5.18 -2.32 14.69
N GLN A 104 4.63 -1.52 15.58
CA GLN A 104 5.05 -1.39 16.99
C GLN A 104 4.27 -2.34 17.91
N GLN A 105 3.45 -3.21 17.36
CA GLN A 105 2.62 -4.22 18.04
C GLN A 105 1.78 -3.63 19.21
N PRO A 106 1.09 -2.50 19.00
CA PRO A 106 0.14 -2.00 20.00
C PRO A 106 -1.09 -2.92 20.05
N THR A 107 -1.84 -2.86 21.14
CA THR A 107 -3.10 -3.63 21.21
C THR A 107 -4.09 -3.15 20.16
N PRO A 108 -4.98 -4.03 19.66
CA PRO A 108 -6.01 -3.66 18.67
C PRO A 108 -6.87 -2.47 19.08
N GLU A 109 -7.18 -2.35 20.37
CA GLU A 109 -7.97 -1.24 20.92
C GLU A 109 -7.24 0.11 20.75
N LYS A 110 -5.92 0.13 20.94
CA LYS A 110 -5.08 1.33 20.73
C LYS A 110 -5.09 1.71 19.25
N ILE A 111 -5.03 0.73 18.35
CA ILE A 111 -5.11 0.95 16.89
C ILE A 111 -6.47 1.53 16.52
N ILE A 112 -7.56 0.91 16.97
CA ILE A 112 -8.94 1.37 16.71
C ILE A 112 -9.15 2.77 17.29
N LYS A 113 -8.67 3.06 18.50
CA LYS A 113 -8.73 4.40 19.10
C LYS A 113 -8.01 5.44 18.23
N ARG A 114 -6.84 5.10 17.66
CA ARG A 114 -6.11 5.96 16.73
C ARG A 114 -6.88 6.19 15.43
N ILE A 115 -7.46 5.14 14.85
CA ILE A 115 -8.31 5.23 13.66
C ILE A 115 -9.50 6.16 13.94
N LYS A 116 -10.24 5.94 15.03
CA LYS A 116 -11.38 6.79 15.44
C LYS A 116 -11.05 8.27 15.48
N LYS A 117 -9.88 8.61 16.03
CA LYS A 117 -9.43 10.01 16.20
C LYS A 117 -9.10 10.70 14.87
N ARG A 118 -8.70 9.94 13.84
CA ARG A 118 -8.17 10.48 12.57
C ARG A 118 -9.06 10.23 11.37
N LEU A 119 -10.12 9.44 11.55
CA LEU A 119 -11.01 9.05 10.46
C LEU A 119 -11.81 10.26 9.95
N VAL A 120 -11.63 10.55 8.67
CA VAL A 120 -12.39 11.54 7.91
C VAL A 120 -12.79 10.92 6.55
N PRO A 121 -13.80 11.46 5.84
CA PRO A 121 -14.06 11.04 4.45
C PRO A 121 -12.79 11.12 3.59
N GLY A 122 -12.57 10.12 2.74
CA GLY A 122 -11.35 10.04 1.93
C GLY A 122 -10.12 9.47 2.65
N SER A 123 -10.26 8.99 3.89
CA SER A 123 -9.13 8.41 4.63
C SER A 123 -8.58 7.16 3.97
N ILE A 124 -7.24 7.12 3.86
CA ILE A 124 -6.47 5.93 3.47
C ILE A 124 -5.74 5.41 4.71
N LEU A 125 -6.05 4.16 5.08
CA LEU A 125 -5.47 3.49 6.24
C LEU A 125 -4.25 2.67 5.84
N LEU A 126 -3.14 2.82 6.58
CA LEU A 126 -1.94 1.99 6.43
C LEU A 126 -1.95 0.87 7.46
N LEU A 127 -1.85 -0.37 6.96
CA LEU A 127 -1.61 -1.60 7.70
C LEU A 127 -0.46 -2.39 7.05
N HIS A 128 0.18 -3.27 7.83
CA HIS A 128 1.23 -4.16 7.36
C HIS A 128 0.81 -5.62 7.60
N ASP A 129 0.92 -6.44 6.57
CA ASP A 129 0.53 -7.86 6.56
C ASP A 129 1.59 -8.80 7.19
N ARG A 130 2.83 -8.34 7.28
CA ARG A 130 3.96 -9.11 7.82
C ARG A 130 3.95 -9.30 9.36
N MET A 131 3.05 -8.62 10.06
CA MET A 131 3.00 -8.67 11.51
C MET A 131 2.24 -9.92 12.00
N PRO A 132 2.64 -10.52 13.14
CA PRO A 132 1.84 -11.55 13.77
C PRO A 132 0.41 -11.05 14.00
N ASP A 133 -0.57 -11.93 13.79
CA ASP A 133 -2.01 -11.64 13.95
C ASP A 133 -2.55 -10.47 13.11
N SER A 134 -1.86 -10.12 12.00
CA SER A 134 -2.31 -9.05 11.10
C SER A 134 -3.69 -9.31 10.49
N ASP A 135 -4.03 -10.57 10.23
CA ASP A 135 -5.34 -11.03 9.79
C ASP A 135 -6.43 -10.76 10.85
N ARG A 136 -6.17 -11.10 12.12
CA ARG A 136 -7.09 -10.82 13.23
C ARG A 136 -7.30 -9.33 13.45
N LEU A 137 -6.21 -8.56 13.38
CA LEU A 137 -6.28 -7.10 13.44
C LEU A 137 -7.14 -6.54 12.31
N LEU A 138 -6.95 -7.01 11.08
CA LEU A 138 -7.73 -6.59 9.92
C LEU A 138 -9.23 -6.84 10.14
N VAL A 139 -9.61 -8.04 10.63
CA VAL A 139 -11.01 -8.36 10.94
C VAL A 139 -11.59 -7.37 11.95
N GLN A 140 -10.88 -7.06 13.04
CA GLN A 140 -11.36 -6.11 14.04
C GLN A 140 -11.51 -4.69 13.50
N VAL A 141 -10.59 -4.26 12.63
CA VAL A 141 -10.68 -2.96 11.95
C VAL A 141 -11.89 -2.92 11.01
N LEU A 142 -12.13 -3.98 10.24
CA LEU A 142 -13.29 -4.05 9.35
C LEU A 142 -14.61 -4.10 10.11
N ASP A 143 -14.67 -4.82 11.23
CA ASP A 143 -15.85 -4.85 12.10
C ASP A 143 -16.13 -3.49 12.74
N PHE A 144 -15.10 -2.75 13.11
CA PHE A 144 -15.25 -1.37 13.54
C PHE A 144 -15.90 -0.51 12.44
N TYR A 145 -15.45 -0.61 11.19
CA TYR A 145 -16.04 0.14 10.07
C TYR A 145 -17.47 -0.29 9.76
N ARG A 146 -17.80 -1.58 9.82
CA ARG A 146 -19.18 -2.08 9.65
C ARG A 146 -20.15 -1.48 10.65
N LYS A 147 -19.70 -1.28 11.90
CA LYS A 147 -20.50 -0.69 12.99
C LYS A 147 -20.53 0.84 12.95
N LYS A 148 -19.65 1.48 12.20
CA LYS A 148 -19.56 2.94 12.11
C LYS A 148 -20.51 3.48 11.05
N ARG A 149 -21.61 4.10 11.48
CA ARG A 149 -22.57 4.75 10.57
C ARG A 149 -21.93 5.93 9.84
N GLY A 150 -22.28 6.12 8.55
CA GLY A 150 -21.83 7.25 7.73
C GLY A 150 -20.49 7.08 7.02
N TYR A 151 -19.85 5.90 7.14
CA TYR A 151 -18.63 5.58 6.41
C TYR A 151 -18.78 4.27 5.63
N THR A 152 -18.22 4.25 4.42
CA THR A 152 -18.13 3.05 3.59
C THR A 152 -16.68 2.83 3.20
N VAL A 153 -16.20 1.61 3.37
CA VAL A 153 -14.89 1.20 2.86
C VAL A 153 -15.02 0.88 1.38
N VAL A 154 -14.29 1.58 0.55
CA VAL A 154 -14.29 1.43 -0.90
C VAL A 154 -12.92 1.00 -1.40
N ALA A 155 -12.85 0.44 -2.61
CA ALA A 155 -11.60 0.16 -3.27
C ALA A 155 -10.85 1.48 -3.59
N LEU A 156 -9.52 1.42 -3.60
CA LEU A 156 -8.68 2.61 -3.74
C LEU A 156 -8.89 3.33 -5.08
N ASP A 157 -9.09 2.61 -6.17
CA ASP A 157 -9.39 3.15 -7.50
C ASP A 157 -10.70 3.98 -7.51
N ARG A 158 -11.73 3.49 -6.80
CA ARG A 158 -12.96 4.26 -6.63
C ARG A 158 -12.74 5.53 -5.83
N LEU A 159 -12.01 5.42 -4.70
CA LEU A 159 -11.69 6.57 -3.86
C LEU A 159 -10.96 7.66 -4.65
N ILE A 160 -9.92 7.30 -5.41
CA ILE A 160 -9.15 8.24 -6.24
C ILE A 160 -10.05 8.90 -7.28
N LYS A 161 -10.88 8.12 -7.98
CA LYS A 161 -11.81 8.65 -8.98
C LYS A 161 -12.81 9.65 -8.40
N ASP A 162 -13.27 9.42 -7.17
CA ASP A 162 -14.21 10.31 -6.50
C ASP A 162 -13.53 11.60 -5.99
N MET A 163 -12.21 11.57 -5.71
CA MET A 163 -11.42 12.74 -5.30
C MET A 163 -10.96 13.62 -6.47
N THR A 164 -11.00 13.12 -7.70
CA THR A 164 -10.56 13.85 -8.92
C THR A 164 -11.72 14.45 -9.72
N LYS A 165 -12.95 14.32 -9.24
CA LYS A 165 -14.15 15.01 -9.74
C LYS A 165 -14.35 16.34 -9.02
#